data_285a59e77091faa75e96a2036292d50a
#
_entry.id   285a59e77091faa75e96a2036292d50a
#
_cell.length_a   1.000
_cell.length_b   1.000
_cell.length_c   1.000
_cell.angle_alpha   90.00
_cell.angle_beta   90.00
_cell.angle_gamma   90.00
#
_symmetry.space_group_name_H-M   'P 1'
#
loop_
_entity.id
_entity.type
_entity.pdbx_description
1 polymer ?
#
loop_
_entity_poly.entity_id
_entity_poly.type
_entity_poly.pdbx_seq_one_letter_code
_entity_poly.pdbx_strand_id
1 'polypeptide(L)'
;MRKISSVIFLLFVVNISFAQSWLDIGLKGGYGYGILNNANIWNDTKYNHRLNGCGFFGGKVGLNFNENHEITVDFIYGNFKQGFRYDVDLPKFDSNSTITPTEEHNSEITFTTMDIILMYRHNKDGRYVEIGPRMSLISNSKRTDDYYTEEFNQNYFNSYIYGMTFGFGGYMVGTENIGITAGARLGFGFSDLISEEGKAFNMPTLKAYDSYKGTFPVTLQLVFEANLDFAYMAKAQCGRRKLLTF
;
A
#
# COMPACT_ATOMS: atom_id res chain seq x y z
N MET A 1 37.81 8.81 10.43
CA MET A 1 36.54 8.05 10.37
C MET A 1 35.96 7.92 8.95
N ARG A 2 35.95 8.95 8.09
CA ARG A 2 35.44 8.85 6.70
C ARG A 2 36.10 7.76 5.84
N LYS A 3 37.40 7.52 5.98
CA LYS A 3 38.13 6.50 5.16
C LYS A 3 37.81 5.07 5.55
N ILE A 4 37.47 4.79 6.81
CA ILE A 4 37.08 3.44 7.28
C ILE A 4 35.68 3.07 6.76
N SER A 5 34.76 4.03 6.74
CA SER A 5 33.42 3.82 6.17
C SER A 5 33.44 3.47 4.69
N SER A 6 34.35 4.11 3.90
CA SER A 6 34.51 3.80 2.48
C SER A 6 35.11 2.42 2.24
N VAL A 7 36.04 1.98 3.10
CA VAL A 7 36.63 0.63 3.00
C VAL A 7 35.63 -0.45 3.38
N ILE A 8 34.83 -0.23 4.41
CA ILE A 8 33.74 -1.14 4.82
C ILE A 8 32.69 -1.24 3.71
N PHE A 9 32.30 -0.09 3.12
CA PHE A 9 31.38 -0.08 1.99
C PHE A 9 31.94 -0.78 0.75
N LEU A 10 33.24 -0.59 0.44
CA LEU A 10 33.93 -1.28 -0.65
C LEU A 10 34.04 -2.79 -0.40
N LEU A 11 34.32 -3.21 0.84
CA LEU A 11 34.34 -4.62 1.23
C LEU A 11 32.96 -5.26 1.16
N PHE A 12 31.89 -4.51 1.46
CA PHE A 12 30.52 -5.00 1.29
C PHE A 12 30.16 -5.18 -0.19
N VAL A 13 30.58 -4.25 -1.05
CA VAL A 13 30.35 -4.33 -2.50
C VAL A 13 31.16 -5.44 -3.17
N VAL A 14 32.38 -5.71 -2.70
CA VAL A 14 33.25 -6.77 -3.25
C VAL A 14 32.81 -8.19 -2.82
N ASN A 15 32.14 -8.34 -1.67
CA ASN A 15 31.61 -9.63 -1.24
C ASN A 15 30.28 -10.03 -1.90
N ILE A 16 29.67 -9.18 -2.71
CA ILE A 16 28.58 -9.58 -3.59
C ILE A 16 29.22 -10.40 -4.72
N SER A 17 29.41 -11.68 -4.50
CA SER A 17 29.85 -12.63 -5.54
C SER A 17 28.79 -12.59 -6.66
N PHE A 18 29.11 -11.92 -7.76
CA PHE A 18 28.28 -11.82 -8.97
C PHE A 18 28.00 -13.17 -9.65
N ALA A 19 28.41 -14.26 -9.06
CA ALA A 19 28.39 -15.58 -9.69
C ALA A 19 26.96 -16.10 -9.96
N GLN A 20 25.92 -15.57 -9.29
CA GLN A 20 24.53 -16.03 -9.44
C GLN A 20 23.51 -14.88 -9.29
N SER A 21 23.82 -13.66 -9.71
CA SER A 21 22.86 -12.58 -9.71
C SER A 21 22.16 -12.47 -11.07
N TRP A 22 20.85 -12.24 -11.06
CA TRP A 22 20.08 -12.01 -12.28
C TRP A 22 19.02 -10.93 -12.06
N LEU A 23 18.64 -10.29 -13.15
CA LEU A 23 17.60 -9.29 -13.19
C LEU A 23 16.26 -9.97 -13.54
N ASP A 24 15.22 -9.59 -12.85
CA ASP A 24 13.86 -9.91 -13.24
C ASP A 24 13.01 -8.64 -13.41
N ILE A 25 12.00 -8.73 -14.27
CA ILE A 25 10.99 -7.70 -14.46
C ILE A 25 9.65 -8.36 -14.32
N GLY A 26 8.74 -7.71 -13.60
CA GLY A 26 7.42 -8.26 -13.38
C GLY A 26 6.31 -7.23 -13.55
N LEU A 27 5.13 -7.75 -13.86
CA LEU A 27 3.88 -7.01 -13.76
C LEU A 27 3.17 -7.44 -12.48
N LYS A 28 2.61 -6.46 -11.77
CA LYS A 28 1.85 -6.68 -10.54
C LYS A 28 0.45 -6.11 -10.68
N GLY A 29 -0.51 -6.81 -10.10
CA GLY A 29 -1.87 -6.31 -9.99
C GLY A 29 -2.57 -6.97 -8.82
N GLY A 30 -3.63 -6.35 -8.35
CA GLY A 30 -4.33 -6.89 -7.22
C GLY A 30 -5.51 -6.06 -6.77
N TYR A 31 -6.08 -6.54 -5.68
CA TYR A 31 -7.23 -5.94 -5.05
C TYR A 31 -7.06 -5.95 -3.53
N GLY A 32 -7.55 -4.93 -2.87
CA GLY A 32 -7.40 -4.85 -1.41
C GLY A 32 -8.38 -3.91 -0.76
N TYR A 33 -8.17 -3.71 0.52
CA TYR A 33 -8.93 -2.81 1.36
C TYR A 33 -7.99 -1.80 2.00
N GLY A 34 -8.49 -0.57 2.15
CA GLY A 34 -7.79 0.48 2.85
C GLY A 34 -8.61 1.00 4.02
N ILE A 35 -7.92 1.46 5.06
CA ILE A 35 -8.51 2.12 6.20
C ILE A 35 -7.64 3.30 6.64
N LEU A 36 -8.27 4.42 6.94
CA LEU A 36 -7.61 5.57 7.58
C LEU A 36 -7.64 5.38 9.09
N ASN A 37 -6.50 4.97 9.65
CA ASN A 37 -6.36 4.80 11.08
C ASN A 37 -6.27 6.18 11.76
N ASN A 38 -7.35 6.59 12.44
CA ASN A 38 -7.44 7.82 13.21
C ASN A 38 -8.18 7.56 14.53
N ALA A 39 -7.52 7.87 15.64
CA ALA A 39 -8.05 7.57 16.97
C ALA A 39 -9.37 8.31 17.29
N ASN A 40 -9.58 9.51 16.73
CA ASN A 40 -10.83 10.25 16.92
C ASN A 40 -12.01 9.52 16.28
N ILE A 41 -11.80 8.97 15.08
CA ILE A 41 -12.86 8.24 14.34
C ILE A 41 -13.18 6.91 15.04
N TRP A 42 -12.16 6.20 15.54
CA TRP A 42 -12.35 4.93 16.27
C TRP A 42 -13.14 5.10 17.57
N ASN A 43 -13.00 6.25 18.23
CA ASN A 43 -13.69 6.57 19.48
C ASN A 43 -15.02 7.31 19.27
N ASP A 44 -15.39 7.59 18.01
CA ASP A 44 -16.62 8.29 17.71
C ASP A 44 -17.81 7.34 17.63
N THR A 45 -18.87 7.64 18.37
CA THR A 45 -20.08 6.81 18.40
C THR A 45 -20.97 7.01 17.17
N LYS A 46 -20.83 8.16 16.47
CA LYS A 46 -21.63 8.50 15.29
C LYS A 46 -20.94 8.16 13.98
N TYR A 47 -19.61 8.05 13.97
CA TYR A 47 -18.81 7.72 12.79
C TYR A 47 -18.31 6.27 12.86
N ASN A 48 -18.61 5.50 11.82
CA ASN A 48 -18.14 4.13 11.69
C ASN A 48 -17.31 3.97 10.41
N HIS A 49 -16.18 3.25 10.52
CA HIS A 49 -15.40 2.89 9.35
C HIS A 49 -16.14 1.87 8.48
N ARG A 50 -16.14 2.09 7.17
CA ARG A 50 -16.61 1.14 6.18
C ARG A 50 -15.43 0.70 5.32
N LEU A 51 -15.21 -0.60 5.20
CA LEU A 51 -14.19 -1.16 4.33
C LEU A 51 -14.63 -1.04 2.86
N ASN A 52 -13.85 -0.34 2.08
CA ASN A 52 -14.07 -0.21 0.65
C ASN A 52 -12.88 -0.78 -0.12
N GLY A 53 -13.21 -1.57 -1.14
CA GLY A 53 -12.21 -2.23 -1.95
C GLY A 53 -11.55 -1.30 -2.95
N CYS A 54 -10.27 -1.54 -3.21
CA CYS A 54 -9.45 -0.78 -4.14
C CYS A 54 -8.61 -1.71 -5.02
N GLY A 55 -8.52 -1.39 -6.29
CA GLY A 55 -7.67 -2.09 -7.26
C GLY A 55 -6.36 -1.34 -7.47
N PHE A 56 -5.33 -2.08 -7.83
CA PHE A 56 -4.05 -1.51 -8.21
C PHE A 56 -3.39 -2.35 -9.31
N PHE A 57 -2.49 -1.73 -10.04
CA PHE A 57 -1.62 -2.37 -11.02
C PHE A 57 -0.27 -1.67 -11.08
N GLY A 58 0.73 -2.35 -11.60
CA GLY A 58 2.05 -1.77 -11.71
C GLY A 58 3.08 -2.75 -12.22
N GLY A 59 4.34 -2.39 -12.02
CA GLY A 59 5.49 -3.19 -12.41
C GLY A 59 6.53 -3.26 -11.31
N LYS A 60 7.40 -4.22 -11.43
CA LYS A 60 8.61 -4.34 -10.60
C LYS A 60 9.85 -4.52 -11.45
N VAL A 61 10.96 -4.10 -10.89
CA VAL A 61 12.31 -4.50 -11.32
C VAL A 61 13.00 -5.12 -10.12
N GLY A 62 13.48 -6.34 -10.28
CA GLY A 62 14.12 -7.11 -9.21
C GLY A 62 15.56 -7.46 -9.53
N LEU A 63 16.41 -7.46 -8.51
CA LEU A 63 17.77 -7.98 -8.55
C LEU A 63 17.86 -9.14 -7.57
N ASN A 64 18.03 -10.33 -8.12
CA ASN A 64 18.22 -11.54 -7.35
C ASN A 64 19.72 -11.74 -7.08
N PHE A 65 20.12 -11.97 -5.84
CA PHE A 65 21.51 -12.20 -5.45
C PHE A 65 21.85 -13.69 -5.39
N ASN A 66 20.86 -14.52 -5.22
CA ASN A 66 20.90 -15.98 -5.29
C ASN A 66 19.46 -16.49 -5.36
N GLU A 67 19.23 -17.79 -5.28
CA GLU A 67 17.88 -18.38 -5.32
C GLU A 67 16.98 -17.92 -4.17
N ASN A 68 17.55 -17.37 -3.09
CA ASN A 68 16.81 -17.07 -1.86
C ASN A 68 16.60 -15.57 -1.59
N HIS A 69 17.39 -14.68 -2.20
CA HIS A 69 17.40 -13.25 -1.84
C HIS A 69 17.18 -12.37 -3.05
N GLU A 70 16.24 -11.48 -2.96
CA GLU A 70 15.86 -10.54 -4.00
C GLU A 70 15.66 -9.14 -3.42
N ILE A 71 16.10 -8.11 -4.11
CA ILE A 71 15.72 -6.72 -3.86
C ILE A 71 14.92 -6.24 -5.05
N THR A 72 13.73 -5.72 -4.82
CA THR A 72 12.87 -5.17 -5.88
C THR A 72 12.53 -3.72 -5.65
N VAL A 73 12.32 -3.02 -6.77
CA VAL A 73 11.65 -1.71 -6.78
C VAL A 73 10.33 -1.90 -7.51
N ASP A 74 9.25 -1.62 -6.79
CA ASP A 74 7.89 -1.72 -7.32
C ASP A 74 7.37 -0.31 -7.61
N PHE A 75 6.70 -0.16 -8.76
CA PHE A 75 5.97 1.04 -9.17
C PHE A 75 4.51 0.65 -9.31
N ILE A 76 3.68 1.07 -8.37
CA ILE A 76 2.29 0.66 -8.28
C ILE A 76 1.37 1.89 -8.41
N TYR A 77 0.46 1.83 -9.36
CA TYR A 77 -0.61 2.82 -9.52
C TYR A 77 -1.93 2.20 -9.08
N GLY A 78 -2.70 2.94 -8.29
CA GLY A 78 -3.96 2.44 -7.79
C GLY A 78 -4.80 3.48 -7.07
N ASN A 79 -5.88 2.99 -6.50
CA ASN A 79 -6.74 3.80 -5.66
C ASN A 79 -6.70 3.28 -4.23
N PHE A 80 -6.67 4.19 -3.28
CA PHE A 80 -6.93 3.92 -1.86
C PHE A 80 -8.30 4.50 -1.53
N LYS A 81 -9.16 3.72 -0.88
CA LYS A 81 -10.53 4.13 -0.56
C LYS A 81 -10.81 3.98 0.93
N GLN A 82 -11.46 4.97 1.49
CA GLN A 82 -12.00 4.93 2.84
C GLN A 82 -13.49 5.29 2.81
N GLY A 83 -14.32 4.37 3.26
CA GLY A 83 -15.73 4.62 3.51
C GLY A 83 -15.98 5.02 4.96
N PHE A 84 -16.94 5.89 5.15
CA PHE A 84 -17.50 6.26 6.43
C PHE A 84 -19.01 6.07 6.39
N ARG A 85 -19.58 5.64 7.51
CA ARG A 85 -20.99 5.65 7.79
C ARG A 85 -21.19 6.57 9.01
N TYR A 86 -22.09 7.51 8.91
CA TYR A 86 -22.36 8.44 10.01
C TYR A 86 -23.83 8.82 10.11
N ASP A 87 -24.27 9.11 11.32
CA ASP A 87 -25.64 9.51 11.61
C ASP A 87 -25.76 11.01 11.68
N VAL A 88 -26.73 11.56 10.96
CA VAL A 88 -27.09 12.99 10.98
C VAL A 88 -28.39 13.17 11.76
N ASP A 89 -28.37 14.06 12.75
CA ASP A 89 -29.56 14.40 13.51
C ASP A 89 -30.50 15.26 12.66
N LEU A 90 -31.69 14.77 12.39
CA LEU A 90 -32.72 15.52 11.67
C LEU A 90 -33.44 16.54 12.60
N PRO A 91 -33.99 17.64 12.04
CA PRO A 91 -34.78 18.55 12.81
C PRO A 91 -36.01 17.85 13.44
N LYS A 92 -36.25 18.11 14.72
CA LYS A 92 -37.43 17.58 15.40
C LYS A 92 -38.67 18.19 14.84
N PHE A 93 -39.63 17.37 14.39
CA PHE A 93 -40.95 17.84 13.93
C PHE A 93 -41.85 18.30 15.10
N ASP A 94 -41.60 17.79 16.31
CA ASP A 94 -42.29 18.16 17.52
C ASP A 94 -41.29 18.55 18.60
N SER A 95 -41.43 19.76 19.14
CA SER A 95 -40.57 20.29 20.19
C SER A 95 -40.64 19.50 21.51
N ASN A 96 -41.70 18.74 21.72
CA ASN A 96 -41.91 17.90 22.90
C ASN A 96 -41.35 16.46 22.73
N SER A 97 -40.90 16.08 21.54
CA SER A 97 -40.32 14.77 21.29
C SER A 97 -38.98 14.65 22.00
N THR A 98 -38.80 13.61 22.80
CA THR A 98 -37.51 13.22 23.41
C THR A 98 -36.61 12.48 22.44
N ILE A 99 -37.17 12.00 21.32
CA ILE A 99 -36.43 11.26 20.29
C ILE A 99 -36.04 12.23 19.18
N THR A 100 -34.75 12.34 18.89
CA THR A 100 -34.24 13.02 17.69
C THR A 100 -34.17 11.99 16.58
N PRO A 101 -34.92 12.13 15.49
CA PRO A 101 -34.78 11.23 14.36
C PRO A 101 -33.40 11.40 13.76
N THR A 102 -32.74 10.27 13.44
CA THR A 102 -31.42 10.23 12.80
C THR A 102 -31.53 9.58 11.43
N GLU A 103 -30.77 10.08 10.48
CA GLU A 103 -30.62 9.49 9.15
C GLU A 103 -29.20 9.03 8.96
N GLU A 104 -29.02 7.79 8.48
CA GLU A 104 -27.73 7.21 8.18
C GLU A 104 -27.23 7.67 6.81
N HIS A 105 -26.03 8.23 6.77
CA HIS A 105 -25.36 8.66 5.55
C HIS A 105 -24.09 7.87 5.31
N ASN A 106 -23.76 7.65 4.04
CA ASN A 106 -22.53 7.04 3.60
C ASN A 106 -21.67 8.06 2.85
N SER A 107 -20.38 8.06 3.17
CA SER A 107 -19.38 8.87 2.48
C SER A 107 -18.17 8.01 2.15
N GLU A 108 -17.60 8.23 0.99
CA GLU A 108 -16.36 7.55 0.54
C GLU A 108 -15.34 8.61 0.13
N ILE A 109 -14.13 8.48 0.65
CA ILE A 109 -12.99 9.26 0.15
C ILE A 109 -12.12 8.31 -0.68
N THR A 110 -11.86 8.69 -1.91
CA THR A 110 -10.98 7.96 -2.84
C THR A 110 -9.76 8.79 -3.10
N PHE A 111 -8.58 8.20 -2.90
CA PHE A 111 -7.28 8.75 -3.26
C PHE A 111 -6.72 7.98 -4.45
N THR A 112 -6.26 8.70 -5.46
CA THR A 112 -5.44 8.11 -6.52
C THR A 112 -3.99 8.20 -6.11
N THR A 113 -3.30 7.06 -6.05
CA THR A 113 -1.92 6.97 -5.54
C THR A 113 -0.98 6.36 -6.56
N MET A 114 0.27 6.78 -6.49
CA MET A 114 1.41 6.13 -7.11
C MET A 114 2.39 5.76 -6.01
N ASP A 115 2.59 4.47 -5.80
CA ASP A 115 3.48 3.93 -4.77
C ASP A 115 4.81 3.54 -5.38
N ILE A 116 5.90 3.93 -4.74
CA ILE A 116 7.25 3.45 -4.98
C ILE A 116 7.66 2.65 -3.75
N ILE A 117 7.95 1.37 -3.93
CA ILE A 117 8.25 0.46 -2.83
C ILE A 117 9.58 -0.23 -3.10
N LEU A 118 10.54 -0.07 -2.19
CA LEU A 118 11.79 -0.80 -2.22
C LEU A 118 11.65 -2.02 -1.32
N MET A 119 11.60 -3.23 -1.89
CA MET A 119 11.33 -4.46 -1.14
C MET A 119 12.58 -5.34 -1.07
N TYR A 120 12.85 -5.88 0.09
CA TYR A 120 13.69 -7.06 0.26
C TYR A 120 12.79 -8.28 0.37
N ARG A 121 13.04 -9.29 -0.47
CA ARG A 121 12.29 -10.53 -0.51
C ARG A 121 13.20 -11.71 -0.21
N HIS A 122 12.77 -12.58 0.68
CA HIS A 122 13.39 -13.86 0.96
C HIS A 122 12.53 -14.98 0.42
N ASN A 123 13.10 -15.75 -0.52
CA ASN A 123 12.46 -16.88 -1.18
C ASN A 123 12.95 -18.17 -0.56
N LYS A 124 12.04 -19.09 -0.24
CA LYS A 124 12.37 -20.45 0.23
C LYS A 124 11.26 -21.42 -0.13
N ASP A 125 11.64 -22.56 -0.75
CA ASP A 125 10.70 -23.65 -1.05
C ASP A 125 9.42 -23.19 -1.79
N GLY A 126 9.57 -22.28 -2.76
CA GLY A 126 8.45 -21.73 -3.54
C GLY A 126 7.57 -20.73 -2.80
N ARG A 127 7.93 -20.37 -1.57
CA ARG A 127 7.26 -19.31 -0.78
C ARG A 127 8.18 -18.12 -0.64
N TYR A 128 7.60 -16.95 -0.38
CA TYR A 128 8.37 -15.75 -0.09
C TYR A 128 7.78 -14.96 1.07
N VAL A 129 8.65 -14.23 1.73
CA VAL A 129 8.31 -13.13 2.62
C VAL A 129 9.04 -11.89 2.14
N GLU A 130 8.41 -10.74 2.25
CA GLU A 130 8.98 -9.48 1.78
C GLU A 130 8.68 -8.34 2.75
N ILE A 131 9.63 -7.40 2.82
CA ILE A 131 9.51 -6.21 3.66
C ILE A 131 10.23 -5.05 2.98
N GLY A 132 9.69 -3.85 3.13
CA GLY A 132 10.40 -2.67 2.63
C GLY A 132 9.70 -1.35 2.85
N PRO A 133 10.47 -0.25 2.77
CA PRO A 133 9.91 1.09 2.81
C PRO A 133 9.06 1.38 1.59
N ARG A 134 8.02 2.17 1.81
CA ARG A 134 7.07 2.64 0.80
C ARG A 134 6.96 4.16 0.84
N MET A 135 6.92 4.76 -0.33
CA MET A 135 6.54 6.15 -0.55
C MET A 135 5.33 6.17 -1.47
N SER A 136 4.24 6.76 -1.02
CA SER A 136 3.01 6.95 -1.80
C SER A 136 2.86 8.41 -2.17
N LEU A 137 2.70 8.69 -3.46
CA LEU A 137 2.33 10.01 -3.97
C LEU A 137 0.83 10.05 -4.18
N ILE A 138 0.16 11.04 -3.61
CA ILE A 138 -1.26 11.27 -3.81
C ILE A 138 -1.42 12.27 -4.95
N SER A 139 -2.03 11.84 -6.05
CA SER A 139 -2.25 12.67 -7.24
C SER A 139 -3.62 13.31 -7.32
N ASN A 140 -4.62 12.68 -6.71
CA ASN A 140 -5.98 13.19 -6.66
C ASN A 140 -6.72 12.66 -5.43
N SER A 141 -7.68 13.45 -4.93
CA SER A 141 -8.58 13.05 -3.87
C SER A 141 -10.02 13.47 -4.20
N LYS A 142 -10.96 12.58 -3.96
CA LYS A 142 -12.36 12.75 -4.29
C LYS A 142 -13.22 12.23 -3.15
N ARG A 143 -14.24 13.00 -2.79
CA ARG A 143 -15.28 12.56 -1.87
C ARG A 143 -16.56 12.27 -2.65
N THR A 144 -17.17 11.15 -2.37
CA THR A 144 -18.51 10.79 -2.82
C THR A 144 -19.37 10.61 -1.59
N ASP A 145 -20.43 11.36 -1.50
CA ASP A 145 -21.47 11.24 -0.48
C ASP A 145 -22.74 10.72 -1.15
N ASP A 146 -23.75 10.32 -0.39
CA ASP A 146 -25.01 9.78 -0.93
C ASP A 146 -25.69 10.70 -1.95
N TYR A 147 -25.47 12.03 -1.84
CA TYR A 147 -26.13 13.02 -2.67
C TYR A 147 -25.22 13.73 -3.68
N TYR A 148 -23.91 13.73 -3.49
CA TYR A 148 -22.99 14.47 -4.34
C TYR A 148 -21.60 13.83 -4.40
N THR A 149 -20.89 14.23 -5.42
CA THR A 149 -19.48 13.89 -5.57
C THR A 149 -18.71 15.18 -5.76
N GLU A 150 -17.69 15.38 -4.95
CA GLU A 150 -16.85 16.58 -4.93
C GLU A 150 -15.37 16.20 -5.02
N GLU A 151 -14.61 16.92 -5.82
CA GLU A 151 -13.16 16.86 -5.78
C GLU A 151 -12.67 17.70 -4.63
N PHE A 152 -11.90 17.09 -3.72
CA PHE A 152 -11.29 17.81 -2.64
C PHE A 152 -10.11 18.67 -3.12
N ASN A 153 -9.94 19.82 -2.47
CA ASN A 153 -8.70 20.57 -2.60
C ASN A 153 -7.53 19.67 -2.16
N GLN A 154 -6.60 19.43 -3.09
CA GLN A 154 -5.43 18.59 -2.83
C GLN A 154 -4.58 19.13 -1.67
N ASN A 155 -4.64 20.42 -1.38
CA ASN A 155 -3.93 21.04 -0.27
C ASN A 155 -4.36 20.51 1.11
N TYR A 156 -5.53 19.87 1.23
CA TYR A 156 -5.97 19.26 2.49
C TYR A 156 -5.21 17.99 2.85
N PHE A 157 -4.49 17.42 1.89
CA PHE A 157 -3.74 16.18 2.07
C PHE A 157 -2.26 16.39 1.75
N ASN A 158 -1.41 15.69 2.49
CA ASN A 158 0.00 15.65 2.19
C ASN A 158 0.22 14.88 0.89
N SER A 159 0.97 15.47 -0.05
CA SER A 159 1.24 14.84 -1.34
C SER A 159 2.08 13.56 -1.23
N TYR A 160 2.84 13.40 -0.15
CA TYR A 160 3.74 12.26 0.08
C TYR A 160 3.43 11.61 1.40
N ILE A 161 3.23 10.29 1.36
CA ILE A 161 3.05 9.44 2.54
C ILE A 161 4.18 8.43 2.58
N TYR A 162 4.90 8.42 3.69
CA TYR A 162 5.95 7.45 3.95
C TYR A 162 5.43 6.33 4.83
N GLY A 163 5.88 5.11 4.56
CA GLY A 163 5.40 3.95 5.27
C GLY A 163 6.28 2.73 5.07
N MET A 164 5.77 1.59 5.49
CA MET A 164 6.37 0.27 5.24
C MET A 164 5.32 -0.69 4.67
N THR A 165 5.82 -1.67 3.93
CA THR A 165 5.04 -2.78 3.40
C THR A 165 5.64 -4.08 3.87
N PHE A 166 4.79 -5.00 4.32
CA PHE A 166 5.11 -6.39 4.61
C PHE A 166 4.30 -7.27 3.68
N GLY A 167 4.88 -8.33 3.19
CA GLY A 167 4.18 -9.25 2.32
C GLY A 167 4.64 -10.68 2.50
N PHE A 168 3.78 -11.58 2.10
CA PHE A 168 4.09 -13.00 1.99
C PHE A 168 3.28 -13.61 0.85
N GLY A 169 3.81 -14.68 0.27
CA GLY A 169 3.15 -15.33 -0.84
C GLY A 169 3.91 -16.56 -1.31
N GLY A 170 3.58 -17.00 -2.52
CA GLY A 170 4.23 -18.16 -3.10
C GLY A 170 4.05 -18.22 -4.61
N TYR A 171 4.85 -19.08 -5.23
CA TYR A 171 4.76 -19.40 -6.64
C TYR A 171 3.54 -20.29 -6.87
N MET A 172 2.71 -19.92 -7.82
CA MET A 172 1.55 -20.70 -8.25
C MET A 172 1.90 -21.62 -9.41
N VAL A 173 2.48 -21.03 -10.44
CA VAL A 173 2.86 -21.71 -11.68
C VAL A 173 4.01 -20.96 -12.34
N GLY A 174 4.85 -21.67 -13.07
CA GLY A 174 5.91 -21.02 -13.82
C GLY A 174 6.74 -22.01 -14.64
N THR A 175 7.52 -21.42 -15.52
CA THR A 175 8.57 -22.08 -16.31
C THR A 175 9.94 -21.57 -15.84
N GLU A 176 11.02 -21.97 -16.50
CA GLU A 176 12.38 -21.49 -16.18
C GLU A 176 12.52 -19.96 -16.30
N ASN A 177 11.72 -19.31 -17.16
CA ASN A 177 11.82 -17.88 -17.47
C ASN A 177 10.62 -17.06 -17.04
N ILE A 178 9.47 -17.69 -16.77
CA ILE A 178 8.23 -17.00 -16.41
C ILE A 178 7.71 -17.61 -15.13
N GLY A 179 7.46 -16.77 -14.13
CA GLY A 179 6.87 -17.17 -12.86
C GLY A 179 5.60 -16.37 -12.56
N ILE A 180 4.56 -17.04 -12.10
CA ILE A 180 3.36 -16.40 -11.56
C ILE A 180 3.32 -16.65 -10.06
N THR A 181 3.21 -15.58 -9.29
CA THR A 181 3.10 -15.65 -7.83
C THR A 181 1.80 -15.02 -7.37
N ALA A 182 1.32 -15.47 -6.23
CA ALA A 182 0.22 -14.83 -5.50
C ALA A 182 0.62 -14.62 -4.04
N GLY A 183 0.14 -13.55 -3.46
CA GLY A 183 0.47 -13.22 -2.07
C GLY A 183 -0.48 -12.21 -1.46
N ALA A 184 -0.18 -11.87 -0.22
CA ALA A 184 -0.85 -10.80 0.51
C ALA A 184 0.19 -9.77 0.98
N ARG A 185 -0.21 -8.51 0.99
CA ARG A 185 0.58 -7.38 1.47
C ARG A 185 -0.18 -6.56 2.49
N LEU A 186 0.52 -6.12 3.51
CA LEU A 186 0.05 -5.21 4.54
C LEU A 186 0.92 -3.96 4.50
N GLY A 187 0.31 -2.82 4.22
CA GLY A 187 0.98 -1.51 4.17
C GLY A 187 0.58 -0.64 5.33
N PHE A 188 1.55 0.04 5.94
CA PHE A 188 1.35 1.01 7.03
C PHE A 188 1.97 2.34 6.64
N GLY A 189 1.18 3.43 6.66
CA GLY A 189 1.71 4.79 6.60
C GLY A 189 2.15 5.25 7.98
N PHE A 190 3.31 5.92 8.04
CA PHE A 190 3.85 6.51 9.27
C PHE A 190 3.74 8.02 9.30
N SER A 191 3.63 8.65 8.14
CA SER A 191 3.37 10.08 8.04
C SER A 191 1.88 10.36 8.06
N ASP A 192 1.51 11.49 8.65
CA ASP A 192 0.13 11.95 8.65
C ASP A 192 -0.34 12.22 7.22
N LEU A 193 -1.52 11.73 6.89
CA LEU A 193 -2.17 11.96 5.60
C LEU A 193 -2.65 13.41 5.46
N ILE A 194 -3.05 14.03 6.57
CA ILE A 194 -3.71 15.33 6.58
C ILE A 194 -2.67 16.45 6.68
N SER A 195 -2.76 17.42 5.78
CA SER A 195 -1.92 18.63 5.80
C SER A 195 -2.35 19.60 6.92
N GLU A 196 -1.56 20.65 7.15
CA GLU A 196 -1.92 21.69 8.12
C GLU A 196 -3.22 22.41 7.70
N GLU A 197 -3.42 22.63 6.40
CA GLU A 197 -4.65 23.20 5.88
C GLU A 197 -5.84 22.25 6.10
N GLY A 198 -5.66 20.96 5.83
CA GLY A 198 -6.69 19.95 6.09
C GLY A 198 -7.07 19.81 7.55
N LYS A 199 -6.13 19.99 8.48
CA LYS A 199 -6.43 20.01 9.93
C LYS A 199 -7.37 21.17 10.29
N ALA A 200 -7.17 22.35 9.70
CA ALA A 200 -8.05 23.49 9.90
C ALA A 200 -9.48 23.24 9.42
N PHE A 201 -9.67 22.36 8.43
CA PHE A 201 -10.96 21.93 7.91
C PHE A 201 -11.50 20.65 8.53
N ASN A 202 -10.90 20.17 9.63
CA ASN A 202 -11.31 18.94 10.34
C ASN A 202 -11.35 17.70 9.45
N MET A 203 -10.41 17.59 8.52
CA MET A 203 -10.30 16.40 7.66
C MET A 203 -9.91 15.16 8.49
N PRO A 204 -10.31 13.93 8.08
CA PRO A 204 -11.06 13.59 6.87
C PRO A 204 -12.59 13.60 7.03
N THR A 205 -13.12 13.77 8.23
CA THR A 205 -14.57 13.61 8.52
C THR A 205 -15.36 14.91 8.43
N LEU A 206 -14.71 16.07 8.38
CA LEU A 206 -15.28 17.41 8.50
C LEU A 206 -15.97 17.68 9.87
N LYS A 207 -15.82 16.76 10.83
CA LYS A 207 -16.31 16.91 12.19
C LYS A 207 -15.21 17.50 13.06
N ALA A 208 -15.52 18.56 13.79
CA ALA A 208 -14.62 19.13 14.77
C ALA A 208 -14.47 18.19 15.99
N TYR A 209 -13.25 17.91 16.36
CA TYR A 209 -12.89 17.17 17.57
C TYR A 209 -12.10 18.08 18.53
N ASP A 210 -12.19 17.81 19.82
CA ASP A 210 -11.49 18.61 20.85
C ASP A 210 -9.98 18.67 20.67
N SER A 211 -9.40 17.62 20.08
CA SER A 211 -7.96 17.56 19.77
C SER A 211 -7.75 16.82 18.46
N TYR A 212 -6.84 17.34 17.64
CA TYR A 212 -6.41 16.65 16.42
C TYR A 212 -5.65 15.36 16.75
N LYS A 213 -5.94 14.29 16.00
CA LYS A 213 -5.16 13.05 15.97
C LYS A 213 -4.74 12.74 14.54
N GLY A 214 -3.48 12.30 14.39
CA GLY A 214 -2.93 11.94 13.08
C GLY A 214 -3.75 10.87 12.38
N THR A 215 -3.78 10.95 11.06
CA THR A 215 -4.48 10.00 10.18
C THR A 215 -3.48 9.22 9.36
N PHE A 216 -3.40 7.92 9.58
CA PHE A 216 -2.41 7.02 9.00
C PHE A 216 -3.08 5.98 8.10
N PRO A 217 -2.76 5.91 6.79
CA PRO A 217 -3.34 4.91 5.91
C PRO A 217 -2.78 3.52 6.20
N VAL A 218 -3.66 2.55 6.30
CA VAL A 218 -3.33 1.12 6.42
C VAL A 218 -4.00 0.39 5.27
N THR A 219 -3.28 -0.53 4.61
CA THR A 219 -3.79 -1.28 3.46
C THR A 219 -3.56 -2.78 3.65
N LEU A 220 -4.55 -3.58 3.27
CA LEU A 220 -4.43 -5.03 3.13
C LEU A 220 -4.76 -5.40 1.68
N GLN A 221 -3.83 -6.05 0.99
CA GLN A 221 -3.91 -6.29 -0.45
C GLN A 221 -3.63 -7.75 -0.79
N LEU A 222 -4.39 -8.31 -1.71
CA LEU A 222 -4.05 -9.53 -2.45
C LEU A 222 -3.30 -9.12 -3.72
N VAL A 223 -2.14 -9.71 -3.94
CA VAL A 223 -1.22 -9.36 -5.02
C VAL A 223 -1.01 -10.56 -5.91
N PHE A 224 -1.14 -10.36 -7.21
CA PHE A 224 -0.72 -11.29 -8.25
C PHE A 224 0.44 -10.67 -9.00
N GLU A 225 1.46 -11.47 -9.30
CA GLU A 225 2.68 -11.02 -9.95
C GLU A 225 3.06 -12.00 -11.05
N ALA A 226 3.37 -11.49 -12.22
CA ALA A 226 3.92 -12.24 -13.35
C ALA A 226 5.33 -11.74 -13.61
N ASN A 227 6.33 -12.60 -13.47
CA ASN A 227 7.76 -12.28 -13.57
C ASN A 227 8.39 -12.88 -14.81
N LEU A 228 9.32 -12.14 -15.39
CA LEU A 228 10.21 -12.55 -16.46
C LEU A 228 11.65 -12.46 -15.96
N ASP A 229 12.36 -13.60 -15.93
CA ASP A 229 13.76 -13.70 -15.52
C ASP A 229 14.69 -13.52 -16.73
N PHE A 230 15.31 -12.34 -16.85
CA PHE A 230 16.13 -12.00 -18.03
C PHE A 230 17.51 -12.67 -18.07
N ALA A 231 18.11 -12.95 -16.95
CA ALA A 231 19.45 -13.53 -16.92
C ALA A 231 19.48 -15.03 -17.30
N TYR A 232 18.36 -15.71 -17.18
CA TYR A 232 18.23 -17.08 -17.68
C TYR A 232 18.27 -17.18 -19.20
N MET A 233 17.84 -16.12 -19.91
CA MET A 233 17.98 -16.04 -21.36
C MET A 233 19.44 -16.01 -21.81
N ALA A 234 20.36 -15.51 -20.97
CA ALA A 234 21.79 -15.42 -21.28
C ALA A 234 22.61 -16.63 -20.81
N LYS A 235 22.08 -17.48 -19.93
CA LYS A 235 22.75 -18.64 -19.35
C LYS A 235 21.97 -19.94 -19.53
N ALA A 236 21.59 -20.26 -20.75
CA ALA A 236 20.81 -21.46 -21.08
C ALA A 236 21.54 -22.81 -20.81
N GLN A 237 22.56 -22.90 -19.95
CA GLN A 237 23.35 -24.13 -19.83
C GLN A 237 23.66 -24.68 -18.44
N CYS A 238 23.34 -24.01 -17.32
CA CYS A 238 23.68 -24.59 -16.02
C CYS A 238 22.65 -24.24 -14.93
N GLY A 239 21.81 -25.18 -14.59
CA GLY A 239 21.02 -25.15 -13.36
C GLY A 239 19.50 -25.28 -13.55
N ARG A 240 18.99 -26.49 -13.32
CA ARG A 240 17.55 -26.76 -13.29
C ARG A 240 16.95 -26.18 -12.02
N ARG A 241 16.15 -25.13 -12.11
CA ARG A 241 15.18 -24.83 -11.06
C ARG A 241 14.18 -25.98 -11.01
N LYS A 242 14.02 -26.63 -9.86
CA LYS A 242 12.94 -27.56 -9.64
C LYS A 242 11.65 -26.74 -9.52
N LEU A 243 10.82 -26.78 -10.54
CA LEU A 243 9.43 -26.37 -10.44
C LEU A 243 8.73 -27.28 -9.44
N LEU A 244 7.97 -26.69 -8.53
CA LEU A 244 7.02 -27.43 -7.71
C LEU A 244 5.95 -27.98 -8.67
N THR A 245 6.07 -29.25 -9.04
CA THR A 245 4.95 -30.03 -9.55
C THR A 245 4.15 -30.49 -8.32
N PHE A 246 2.92 -30.02 -8.22
CA PHE A 246 1.94 -30.57 -7.29
C PHE A 246 1.46 -31.93 -7.81
#